data_b014835ca0a269a3d4832cb8a1635474
#
_entry.id   b014835ca0a269a3d4832cb8a1635474
#
_cell.length_a   1.000
_cell.length_b   1.000
_cell.length_c   1.000
_cell.angle_alpha   90.00
_cell.angle_beta   90.00
_cell.angle_gamma   90.00
#
_symmetry.space_group_name_H-M   'P 1'
#
loop_
_entity.id
_entity.type
_entity.pdbx_description
1 polymer ?
#
loop_
_entity_poly.entity_id
_entity_poly.type
_entity_poly.pdbx_seq_one_letter_code
_entity_poly.pdbx_strand_id
1 'polypeptide(L)'
;YVDGGTTYAHKTGNWGTAESPLVYDDKVIYTPSGSQTTMVALNRKNGKEIWKTTSFGDVGAYVSPLLIEYKGKKQIVGSSAVHIFGVNPDNGEIEWSYKGWGGERGGWSNIAPNSPLFKDGKIFFSHGYDIFAYMLQLSDDLKSATLLWKNTTLDTHHGGYVEVNGVIYGSNHINNGAGNWCAVDWGNGETLYDYAWTGKGKGSIISADNMLYCYDERRGTVALVRPSREKFDIVSSFNITKGEGPHWAHPVIVNGVMYIRHGSALMAYKVK
;
A
#
# COMPACT_ATOMS: atom_id res chain seq x y z
N TYR A 1 1.12 -2.58 27.59
CA TYR A 1 1.01 -3.73 26.68
C TYR A 1 -0.47 -4.06 26.45
N VAL A 2 -0.88 -4.20 25.20
CA VAL A 2 -2.21 -4.66 24.78
C VAL A 2 -2.02 -5.84 23.83
N ASP A 3 -2.62 -6.96 24.15
CA ASP A 3 -2.62 -8.14 23.30
C ASP A 3 -3.88 -8.13 22.41
N GLY A 4 -3.67 -7.88 21.12
CA GLY A 4 -4.76 -7.81 20.14
C GLY A 4 -5.49 -9.14 19.94
N GLY A 5 -4.78 -10.28 20.05
CA GLY A 5 -5.38 -11.61 19.98
C GLY A 5 -6.39 -11.86 21.08
N THR A 6 -5.97 -11.62 22.34
CA THR A 6 -6.81 -11.82 23.52
C THR A 6 -7.90 -10.75 23.63
N THR A 7 -7.56 -9.47 23.37
CA THR A 7 -8.47 -8.34 23.64
C THR A 7 -9.51 -8.16 22.54
N TYR A 8 -9.11 -8.35 21.27
CA TYR A 8 -9.94 -8.01 20.09
C TYR A 8 -10.22 -9.20 19.18
N ALA A 9 -9.83 -10.40 19.57
CA ALA A 9 -9.91 -11.61 18.74
C ALA A 9 -9.23 -11.40 17.37
N HIS A 10 -8.05 -10.75 17.39
CA HIS A 10 -7.27 -10.45 16.18
C HIS A 10 -7.07 -11.69 15.33
N LYS A 11 -7.40 -11.58 14.06
CA LYS A 11 -7.30 -12.66 13.08
C LYS A 11 -6.31 -12.27 11.98
N THR A 12 -5.10 -12.81 12.07
CA THR A 12 -4.04 -12.59 11.07
C THR A 12 -4.25 -13.43 9.82
N GLY A 13 -3.70 -12.96 8.70
CA GLY A 13 -3.46 -13.80 7.52
C GLY A 13 -2.28 -14.75 7.72
N ASN A 14 -1.90 -15.47 6.65
CA ASN A 14 -0.88 -16.52 6.69
C ASN A 14 0.53 -16.02 7.07
N TRP A 15 0.83 -14.74 6.88
CA TRP A 15 2.15 -14.13 7.12
C TRP A 15 2.18 -13.19 8.33
N GLY A 16 1.20 -13.33 9.23
CA GLY A 16 1.14 -12.54 10.46
C GLY A 16 0.67 -11.11 10.24
N THR A 17 1.30 -10.16 10.92
CA THR A 17 0.95 -8.72 10.87
C THR A 17 2.13 -7.93 10.30
N ALA A 18 1.88 -7.11 9.27
CA ALA A 18 2.88 -6.20 8.68
C ALA A 18 2.45 -4.73 8.75
N GLU A 19 1.31 -4.45 9.36
CA GLU A 19 0.78 -3.12 9.54
C GLU A 19 1.69 -2.27 10.45
N SER A 20 1.95 -1.02 10.05
CA SER A 20 2.49 0.02 10.92
C SER A 20 1.32 0.76 11.57
N PRO A 21 1.19 0.77 12.91
CA PRO A 21 0.13 1.51 13.58
C PRO A 21 0.19 3.00 13.27
N LEU A 22 -0.97 3.62 13.04
CA LEU A 22 -1.08 5.05 12.84
C LEU A 22 -1.11 5.76 14.20
N VAL A 23 -0.21 6.73 14.39
CA VAL A 23 -0.27 7.64 15.56
C VAL A 23 -0.92 8.93 15.13
N TYR A 24 -2.07 9.23 15.70
CA TYR A 24 -2.80 10.47 15.44
C TYR A 24 -3.31 11.06 16.76
N ASP A 25 -2.88 12.28 17.05
CA ASP A 25 -3.22 12.99 18.26
C ASP A 25 -2.84 12.21 19.54
N ASP A 26 -3.78 11.85 20.36
CA ASP A 26 -3.59 11.04 21.56
C ASP A 26 -3.81 9.54 21.33
N LYS A 27 -3.95 9.11 20.07
CA LYS A 27 -4.36 7.76 19.68
C LYS A 27 -3.24 6.99 19.00
N VAL A 28 -3.20 5.69 19.24
CA VAL A 28 -2.55 4.67 18.42
C VAL A 28 -3.65 3.84 17.79
N ILE A 29 -3.67 3.79 16.48
CA ILE A 29 -4.73 3.18 15.68
C ILE A 29 -4.15 2.00 14.92
N TYR A 30 -4.81 0.84 14.98
CA TYR A 30 -4.43 -0.33 14.23
C TYR A 30 -5.65 -1.19 13.87
N THR A 31 -5.47 -2.19 13.00
CA THR A 31 -6.54 -2.97 12.38
C THR A 31 -6.46 -4.44 12.84
N PRO A 32 -6.95 -4.80 14.05
CA PRO A 32 -6.94 -6.17 14.52
C PRO A 32 -7.75 -7.10 13.62
N SER A 33 -8.82 -6.60 12.99
CA SER A 33 -9.76 -7.42 12.23
C SER A 33 -10.32 -8.61 13.03
N GLY A 34 -11.16 -9.44 12.43
CA GLY A 34 -11.79 -10.56 13.13
C GLY A 34 -13.21 -10.26 13.58
N SER A 35 -13.74 -11.05 14.54
CA SER A 35 -15.17 -11.03 14.87
C SER A 35 -15.62 -9.89 15.75
N GLN A 36 -14.74 -9.26 16.51
CA GLN A 36 -15.12 -8.24 17.50
C GLN A 36 -15.06 -6.82 16.96
N THR A 37 -14.03 -6.50 16.17
CA THR A 37 -13.82 -5.17 15.59
C THR A 37 -12.91 -5.26 14.37
N THR A 38 -13.05 -4.31 13.46
CA THR A 38 -12.12 -4.20 12.34
C THR A 38 -10.94 -3.29 12.70
N MET A 39 -11.18 -2.11 13.27
CA MET A 39 -10.13 -1.13 13.63
C MET A 39 -10.37 -0.63 15.06
N VAL A 40 -9.29 -0.30 15.77
CA VAL A 40 -9.33 0.21 17.15
C VAL A 40 -8.38 1.40 17.32
N ALA A 41 -8.79 2.35 18.14
CA ALA A 41 -7.93 3.41 18.66
C ALA A 41 -7.69 3.22 20.15
N LEU A 42 -6.43 3.20 20.51
CA LEU A 42 -5.95 3.11 21.89
C LEU A 42 -5.29 4.42 22.29
N ASN A 43 -5.47 4.81 23.54
CA ASN A 43 -4.75 5.95 24.08
C ASN A 43 -3.23 5.66 24.11
N ARG A 44 -2.45 6.51 23.44
CA ARG A 44 -1.00 6.30 23.26
C ARG A 44 -0.18 6.31 24.56
N LYS A 45 -0.72 6.84 25.65
CA LYS A 45 -0.01 6.93 26.95
C LYS A 45 -0.25 5.73 27.85
N ASN A 46 -1.47 5.14 27.79
CA ASN A 46 -1.85 4.09 28.74
C ASN A 46 -2.47 2.84 28.11
N GLY A 47 -2.67 2.82 26.76
CA GLY A 47 -3.23 1.68 26.04
C GLY A 47 -4.73 1.44 26.23
N LYS A 48 -5.46 2.32 26.94
CA LYS A 48 -6.91 2.18 27.09
C LYS A 48 -7.62 2.43 25.76
N GLU A 49 -8.64 1.62 25.45
CA GLU A 49 -9.50 1.80 24.30
C GLU A 49 -10.18 3.17 24.36
N ILE A 50 -10.09 3.94 23.25
CA ILE A 50 -10.82 5.18 23.05
C ILE A 50 -12.07 4.89 22.24
N TRP A 51 -11.91 4.18 21.12
CA TRP A 51 -13.01 3.70 20.30
C TRP A 51 -12.62 2.43 19.53
N LYS A 52 -13.62 1.73 19.06
CA LYS A 52 -13.48 0.61 18.12
C LYS A 52 -14.62 0.64 17.10
N THR A 53 -14.33 0.18 15.90
CA THR A 53 -15.31 0.08 14.83
C THR A 53 -16.21 -1.14 15.02
N THR A 54 -17.31 -1.20 14.28
CA THR A 54 -17.98 -2.47 13.99
C THR A 54 -17.04 -3.41 13.23
N SER A 55 -17.34 -4.71 13.28
CA SER A 55 -16.55 -5.73 12.59
C SER A 55 -17.15 -6.06 11.23
N PHE A 56 -16.29 -6.19 10.20
CA PHE A 56 -16.65 -6.85 8.94
C PHE A 56 -16.56 -8.38 9.01
N GLY A 57 -15.96 -8.95 10.06
CA GLY A 57 -15.69 -10.38 10.17
C GLY A 57 -14.51 -10.87 9.33
N ASP A 58 -13.79 -9.96 8.69
CA ASP A 58 -12.68 -10.26 7.80
C ASP A 58 -11.41 -10.68 8.55
N VAL A 59 -10.48 -11.27 7.81
CA VAL A 59 -9.08 -11.43 8.23
C VAL A 59 -8.36 -10.09 8.05
N GLY A 60 -7.34 -9.83 8.86
CA GLY A 60 -6.48 -8.66 8.74
C GLY A 60 -5.73 -8.62 7.42
N ALA A 61 -5.59 -7.42 6.88
CA ALA A 61 -4.70 -7.12 5.76
C ALA A 61 -3.26 -6.87 6.26
N TYR A 62 -2.36 -6.50 5.33
CA TYR A 62 -0.99 -6.09 5.64
C TYR A 62 -0.80 -4.57 5.46
N VAL A 63 -1.91 -3.86 5.31
CA VAL A 63 -2.01 -2.43 4.99
C VAL A 63 -1.89 -1.60 6.26
N SER A 64 -1.06 -0.56 6.22
CA SER A 64 -1.03 0.46 7.27
C SER A 64 -2.14 1.47 7.06
N PRO A 65 -2.87 1.88 8.12
CA PRO A 65 -3.91 2.91 8.02
C PRO A 65 -3.33 4.25 7.54
N LEU A 66 -4.09 4.96 6.71
CA LEU A 66 -3.74 6.25 6.16
C LEU A 66 -4.67 7.33 6.71
N LEU A 67 -4.12 8.36 7.35
CA LEU A 67 -4.88 9.57 7.69
C LEU A 67 -4.93 10.49 6.46
N ILE A 68 -6.13 10.83 6.02
CA ILE A 68 -6.37 11.77 4.94
C ILE A 68 -7.05 13.03 5.47
N GLU A 69 -6.86 14.13 4.75
CA GLU A 69 -7.61 15.37 4.94
C GLU A 69 -8.16 15.84 3.58
N TYR A 70 -9.45 16.10 3.53
CA TYR A 70 -10.13 16.54 2.31
C TYR A 70 -11.24 17.54 2.68
N LYS A 71 -11.22 18.70 2.05
CA LYS A 71 -12.20 19.79 2.29
C LYS A 71 -12.39 20.13 3.78
N GLY A 72 -11.27 20.15 4.53
CA GLY A 72 -11.25 20.48 5.96
C GLY A 72 -11.74 19.36 6.88
N LYS A 73 -12.03 18.17 6.36
CA LYS A 73 -12.41 17.00 7.16
C LYS A 73 -11.31 15.96 7.16
N LYS A 74 -11.14 15.27 8.26
CA LYS A 74 -10.16 14.18 8.42
C LYS A 74 -10.86 12.83 8.44
N GLN A 75 -10.23 11.83 7.87
CA GLN A 75 -10.71 10.46 7.88
C GLN A 75 -9.52 9.50 7.89
N ILE A 76 -9.68 8.35 8.52
CA ILE A 76 -8.72 7.25 8.46
C ILE A 76 -9.19 6.28 7.39
N VAL A 77 -8.33 6.01 6.40
CA VAL A 77 -8.57 4.97 5.41
C VAL A 77 -7.83 3.71 5.83
N GLY A 78 -8.57 2.65 6.03
CA GLY A 78 -8.06 1.32 6.39
C GLY A 78 -8.44 0.27 5.38
N SER A 79 -7.80 -0.89 5.47
CA SER A 79 -8.17 -2.07 4.69
C SER A 79 -8.14 -3.32 5.56
N SER A 80 -9.14 -4.16 5.42
CA SER A 80 -9.07 -5.59 5.76
C SER A 80 -8.67 -6.38 4.52
N ALA A 81 -8.61 -7.69 4.63
CA ALA A 81 -8.34 -8.55 3.47
C ALA A 81 -9.39 -8.44 2.35
N VAL A 82 -10.58 -7.92 2.65
CA VAL A 82 -11.74 -7.90 1.72
C VAL A 82 -12.33 -6.51 1.50
N HIS A 83 -12.22 -5.61 2.49
CA HIS A 83 -12.79 -4.27 2.43
C HIS A 83 -11.70 -3.21 2.49
N ILE A 84 -11.86 -2.12 1.73
CA ILE A 84 -11.27 -0.82 2.01
C ILE A 84 -12.39 0.08 2.58
N PHE A 85 -12.07 0.87 3.58
CA PHE A 85 -13.10 1.61 4.32
C PHE A 85 -12.55 2.91 4.91
N GLY A 86 -13.45 3.88 5.12
CA GLY A 86 -13.17 5.15 5.78
C GLY A 86 -13.76 5.18 7.18
N VAL A 87 -12.98 5.64 8.15
CA VAL A 87 -13.35 5.72 9.58
C VAL A 87 -13.22 7.14 10.07
N ASN A 88 -14.22 7.61 10.80
CA ASN A 88 -14.15 8.86 11.53
C ASN A 88 -13.10 8.76 12.66
N PRO A 89 -12.05 9.61 12.66
CA PRO A 89 -10.94 9.50 13.61
C PRO A 89 -11.33 9.83 15.06
N ASP A 90 -12.46 10.48 15.28
CA ASP A 90 -12.89 10.93 16.61
C ASP A 90 -13.71 9.87 17.36
N ASN A 91 -14.56 9.12 16.64
CA ASN A 91 -15.51 8.21 17.25
C ASN A 91 -15.44 6.75 16.77
N GLY A 92 -14.65 6.45 15.71
CA GLY A 92 -14.51 5.10 15.16
C GLY A 92 -15.70 4.64 14.30
N GLU A 93 -16.58 5.55 13.88
CA GLU A 93 -17.67 5.22 12.95
C GLU A 93 -17.11 4.91 11.56
N ILE A 94 -17.52 3.76 10.98
CA ILE A 94 -17.24 3.46 9.58
C ILE A 94 -18.20 4.28 8.73
N GLU A 95 -17.69 5.28 8.02
CA GLU A 95 -18.48 6.21 7.22
C GLU A 95 -18.81 5.64 5.83
N TRP A 96 -17.90 4.85 5.28
CA TRP A 96 -18.10 4.10 4.02
C TRP A 96 -17.23 2.85 4.00
N SER A 97 -17.62 1.91 3.16
CA SER A 97 -16.80 0.74 2.83
C SER A 97 -17.00 0.35 1.37
N TYR A 98 -15.97 -0.21 0.78
CA TYR A 98 -15.98 -0.75 -0.57
C TYR A 98 -15.47 -2.20 -0.55
N LYS A 99 -16.26 -3.10 -1.13
CA LYS A 99 -15.95 -4.52 -1.30
C LYS A 99 -15.93 -4.82 -2.80
N GLY A 100 -14.76 -4.70 -3.42
CA GLY A 100 -14.66 -4.81 -4.87
C GLY A 100 -13.92 -6.04 -5.37
N TRP A 101 -13.21 -6.75 -4.48
CA TRP A 101 -12.29 -7.80 -4.92
C TRP A 101 -12.41 -9.13 -4.17
N GLY A 102 -12.99 -9.19 -3.02
CA GLY A 102 -13.00 -10.43 -2.22
C GLY A 102 -14.04 -11.43 -2.71
N GLY A 103 -13.62 -12.65 -3.07
CA GLY A 103 -14.49 -13.79 -3.26
C GLY A 103 -14.64 -14.34 -4.68
N GLU A 104 -14.11 -13.70 -5.70
CA GLU A 104 -14.19 -14.20 -7.08
C GLU A 104 -13.13 -15.25 -7.43
N ARG A 105 -12.02 -15.28 -6.68
CA ARG A 105 -10.97 -16.29 -6.84
C ARG A 105 -10.60 -16.89 -5.49
N GLY A 106 -10.67 -18.21 -5.36
CA GLY A 106 -10.47 -18.92 -4.11
C GLY A 106 -9.13 -18.66 -3.45
N GLY A 107 -9.10 -18.77 -2.12
CA GLY A 107 -7.93 -18.91 -1.25
C GLY A 107 -6.89 -17.76 -1.17
N TRP A 108 -6.50 -17.18 -2.27
CA TRP A 108 -5.47 -16.12 -2.36
C TRP A 108 -6.06 -14.71 -2.49
N SER A 109 -7.36 -14.58 -2.66
CA SER A 109 -8.06 -13.30 -2.78
C SER A 109 -8.09 -12.46 -1.50
N ASN A 110 -7.58 -12.98 -0.39
CA ASN A 110 -7.62 -12.34 0.92
C ASN A 110 -6.27 -11.69 1.29
N ILE A 111 -5.51 -11.24 0.30
CA ILE A 111 -4.23 -10.54 0.50
C ILE A 111 -4.38 -9.11 0.04
N ALA A 112 -4.21 -8.17 0.94
CA ALA A 112 -4.16 -6.73 0.65
C ALA A 112 -2.84 -6.18 1.22
N PRO A 113 -1.75 -6.13 0.42
CA PRO A 113 -0.42 -5.82 0.97
C PRO A 113 -0.05 -4.34 0.89
N ASN A 114 -0.74 -3.53 0.10
CA ASN A 114 -0.32 -2.15 -0.19
C ASN A 114 -1.24 -1.12 0.45
N SER A 115 -0.64 -0.12 1.10
CA SER A 115 -1.38 1.04 1.58
C SER A 115 -1.90 1.87 0.40
N PRO A 116 -3.12 2.45 0.50
CA PRO A 116 -3.70 3.23 -0.57
C PRO A 116 -2.95 4.55 -0.79
N LEU A 117 -3.05 5.12 -2.01
CA LEU A 117 -2.71 6.51 -2.27
C LEU A 117 -3.97 7.35 -2.16
N PHE A 118 -3.80 8.57 -1.66
CA PHE A 118 -4.86 9.58 -1.62
C PHE A 118 -4.39 10.87 -2.29
N LYS A 119 -5.24 11.41 -3.18
CA LYS A 119 -5.02 12.71 -3.80
C LYS A 119 -6.35 13.28 -4.30
N ASP A 120 -6.66 14.52 -3.92
CA ASP A 120 -7.81 15.28 -4.42
C ASP A 120 -9.15 14.53 -4.32
N GLY A 121 -9.42 13.91 -3.17
CA GLY A 121 -10.63 13.15 -2.91
C GLY A 121 -10.70 11.79 -3.59
N LYS A 122 -9.62 11.32 -4.20
CA LYS A 122 -9.52 10.01 -4.85
C LYS A 122 -8.63 9.09 -4.06
N ILE A 123 -9.01 7.81 -3.98
CA ILE A 123 -8.25 6.75 -3.34
C ILE A 123 -7.91 5.71 -4.40
N PHE A 124 -6.61 5.48 -4.59
CA PHE A 124 -6.09 4.40 -5.41
C PHE A 124 -5.57 3.26 -4.55
N PHE A 125 -5.85 2.02 -4.92
CA PHE A 125 -5.30 0.82 -4.29
C PHE A 125 -5.16 -0.34 -5.28
N SER A 126 -4.22 -1.26 -4.99
CA SER A 126 -3.95 -2.45 -5.79
C SER A 126 -3.36 -3.54 -4.91
N HIS A 127 -3.66 -4.81 -5.18
CA HIS A 127 -3.36 -5.91 -4.26
C HIS A 127 -2.65 -7.13 -4.85
N GLY A 128 -2.45 -7.21 -6.15
CA GLY A 128 -1.86 -8.38 -6.80
C GLY A 128 -2.83 -9.57 -6.92
N TYR A 129 -2.34 -10.69 -7.44
CA TYR A 129 -3.06 -11.97 -7.57
C TYR A 129 -4.34 -11.88 -8.41
N ASP A 130 -4.33 -11.07 -9.47
CA ASP A 130 -5.48 -10.78 -10.35
C ASP A 130 -6.68 -10.12 -9.62
N ILE A 131 -6.41 -9.48 -8.48
CA ILE A 131 -7.38 -8.62 -7.80
C ILE A 131 -7.45 -7.25 -8.48
N PHE A 132 -6.32 -6.84 -9.10
CA PHE A 132 -6.20 -5.64 -9.91
C PHE A 132 -6.10 -4.32 -9.11
N ALA A 133 -6.21 -3.22 -9.81
CA ALA A 133 -6.17 -1.87 -9.24
C ALA A 133 -7.51 -1.16 -9.40
N TYR A 134 -7.82 -0.32 -8.42
CA TYR A 134 -9.08 0.42 -8.36
C TYR A 134 -8.84 1.88 -7.98
N MET A 135 -9.66 2.76 -8.52
CA MET A 135 -9.76 4.15 -8.10
C MET A 135 -11.16 4.43 -7.59
N LEU A 136 -11.25 4.90 -6.37
CA LEU A 136 -12.50 5.38 -5.78
C LEU A 136 -12.52 6.90 -5.72
N GLN A 137 -13.69 7.50 -5.92
CA GLN A 137 -13.98 8.91 -5.62
C GLN A 137 -14.71 8.98 -4.29
N LEU A 138 -14.19 9.77 -3.38
CA LEU A 138 -14.90 10.13 -2.15
C LEU A 138 -15.88 11.28 -2.39
N SER A 139 -17.01 11.25 -1.68
CA SER A 139 -17.91 12.41 -1.60
C SER A 139 -17.25 13.55 -0.81
N ASP A 140 -17.72 14.76 -1.02
CA ASP A 140 -17.21 15.98 -0.34
C ASP A 140 -17.35 15.94 1.19
N ASP A 141 -18.31 15.18 1.69
CA ASP A 141 -18.54 14.99 3.12
C ASP A 141 -17.80 13.76 3.69
N LEU A 142 -17.08 13.02 2.86
CA LEU A 142 -16.36 11.76 3.17
C LEU A 142 -17.25 10.61 3.63
N LYS A 143 -18.56 10.65 3.31
CA LYS A 143 -19.52 9.63 3.76
C LYS A 143 -19.82 8.54 2.73
N SER A 144 -19.29 8.67 1.53
CA SER A 144 -19.41 7.65 0.49
C SER A 144 -18.18 7.58 -0.40
N ALA A 145 -17.97 6.41 -1.02
CA ALA A 145 -16.94 6.16 -2.00
C ALA A 145 -17.55 5.44 -3.20
N THR A 146 -17.27 5.92 -4.41
CA THR A 146 -17.77 5.34 -5.66
C THR A 146 -16.63 4.94 -6.57
N LEU A 147 -16.74 3.79 -7.25
CA LEU A 147 -15.75 3.34 -8.21
C LEU A 147 -15.70 4.28 -9.42
N LEU A 148 -14.53 4.83 -9.72
CA LEU A 148 -14.29 5.60 -10.94
C LEU A 148 -13.82 4.70 -12.08
N TRP A 149 -12.79 3.90 -11.82
CA TRP A 149 -12.22 2.99 -12.80
C TRP A 149 -11.49 1.81 -12.14
N LYS A 150 -11.27 0.77 -12.94
CA LYS A 150 -10.48 -0.42 -12.61
C LYS A 150 -9.41 -0.60 -13.66
N ASN A 151 -8.18 -0.96 -13.26
CA ASN A 151 -7.10 -1.30 -14.16
C ASN A 151 -6.63 -2.74 -13.90
N THR A 152 -6.49 -3.54 -14.95
CA THR A 152 -6.12 -4.96 -14.86
C THR A 152 -4.62 -5.20 -15.05
N THR A 153 -3.86 -4.17 -15.43
CA THR A 153 -2.41 -4.27 -15.69
C THR A 153 -1.59 -4.00 -14.43
N LEU A 154 -1.88 -2.91 -13.69
CA LEU A 154 -1.17 -2.54 -12.46
C LEU A 154 -1.73 -3.32 -11.27
N ASP A 155 -1.48 -4.61 -11.27
CA ASP A 155 -1.89 -5.55 -10.23
C ASP A 155 -0.71 -5.77 -9.27
N THR A 156 -0.43 -4.76 -8.42
CA THR A 156 0.78 -4.70 -7.61
C THR A 156 0.72 -5.65 -6.41
N HIS A 157 1.73 -6.51 -6.28
CA HIS A 157 1.90 -7.34 -5.09
C HIS A 157 2.38 -6.49 -3.89
N HIS A 158 3.49 -6.77 -3.26
CA HIS A 158 4.01 -6.02 -2.09
C HIS A 158 5.01 -4.89 -2.44
N GLY A 159 5.27 -4.64 -3.71
CA GLY A 159 6.24 -3.63 -4.16
C GLY A 159 5.77 -2.18 -4.00
N GLY A 160 4.49 -1.98 -3.73
CA GLY A 160 3.91 -0.64 -3.64
C GLY A 160 3.80 0.09 -4.98
N TYR A 161 3.38 1.32 -4.91
CA TYR A 161 3.20 2.22 -6.05
C TYR A 161 3.35 3.68 -5.60
N VAL A 162 3.65 4.55 -6.53
CA VAL A 162 3.76 6.00 -6.29
C VAL A 162 3.00 6.77 -7.36
N GLU A 163 2.48 7.93 -7.00
CA GLU A 163 1.91 8.89 -7.96
C GLU A 163 2.89 10.02 -8.18
N VAL A 164 3.19 10.33 -9.46
CA VAL A 164 4.00 11.47 -9.86
C VAL A 164 3.37 12.13 -11.09
N ASN A 165 3.02 13.41 -10.95
CA ASN A 165 2.49 14.24 -12.05
C ASN A 165 1.29 13.63 -12.80
N GLY A 166 0.34 13.04 -12.09
CA GLY A 166 -0.88 12.47 -12.66
C GLY A 166 -0.69 11.07 -13.25
N VAL A 167 0.40 10.38 -12.90
CA VAL A 167 0.67 9.01 -13.33
C VAL A 167 1.01 8.16 -12.12
N ILE A 168 0.42 6.97 -12.05
CA ILE A 168 0.71 5.95 -11.04
C ILE A 168 1.75 5.00 -11.62
N TYR A 169 2.85 4.81 -10.90
CA TYR A 169 3.94 3.91 -11.26
C TYR A 169 4.05 2.79 -10.23
N GLY A 170 4.29 1.57 -10.70
CA GLY A 170 4.49 0.40 -9.86
C GLY A 170 4.93 -0.80 -10.67
N SER A 171 5.09 -1.94 -10.02
CA SER A 171 5.29 -3.22 -10.72
C SER A 171 4.07 -4.11 -10.54
N ASN A 172 3.69 -4.84 -11.60
CA ASN A 172 2.58 -5.78 -11.51
C ASN A 172 3.00 -7.17 -11.03
N HIS A 173 2.02 -8.04 -10.78
CA HIS A 173 2.19 -9.40 -10.34
C HIS A 173 1.71 -10.39 -11.40
N ILE A 174 2.59 -10.80 -12.31
CA ILE A 174 2.28 -11.87 -13.26
C ILE A 174 2.24 -13.22 -12.52
N ASN A 175 3.21 -13.44 -11.63
CA ASN A 175 3.29 -14.57 -10.70
C ASN A 175 4.33 -14.26 -9.60
N ASN A 176 4.57 -15.19 -8.68
CA ASN A 176 5.52 -14.98 -7.57
C ASN A 176 6.96 -14.67 -8.02
N GLY A 177 7.36 -15.10 -9.20
CA GLY A 177 8.72 -14.89 -9.73
C GLY A 177 8.81 -13.83 -10.84
N ALA A 178 7.70 -13.24 -11.28
CA ALA A 178 7.69 -12.33 -12.42
C ALA A 178 6.66 -11.22 -12.31
N GLY A 179 7.00 -10.08 -12.89
CA GLY A 179 6.16 -8.94 -13.09
C GLY A 179 6.84 -7.93 -14.01
N ASN A 180 6.10 -6.92 -14.42
CA ASN A 180 6.54 -5.83 -15.28
C ASN A 180 6.41 -4.50 -14.54
N TRP A 181 7.13 -3.48 -15.00
CA TRP A 181 7.01 -2.11 -14.51
C TRP A 181 5.99 -1.35 -15.35
N CYS A 182 4.99 -0.81 -14.67
CA CYS A 182 3.81 -0.25 -15.30
C CYS A 182 3.63 1.22 -14.96
N ALA A 183 2.99 1.95 -15.87
CA ALA A 183 2.46 3.27 -15.62
C ALA A 183 0.97 3.30 -16.00
N VAL A 184 0.17 3.94 -15.15
CA VAL A 184 -1.28 4.08 -15.32
C VAL A 184 -1.69 5.52 -15.11
N ASP A 185 -2.54 6.05 -15.97
CA ASP A 185 -3.08 7.40 -15.84
C ASP A 185 -3.97 7.51 -14.59
N TRP A 186 -3.69 8.51 -13.76
CA TRP A 186 -4.45 8.78 -12.52
C TRP A 186 -5.91 9.13 -12.79
N GLY A 187 -6.18 9.83 -13.89
CA GLY A 187 -7.51 10.36 -14.17
C GLY A 187 -8.50 9.31 -14.68
N ASN A 188 -8.06 8.44 -15.60
CA ASN A 188 -8.94 7.51 -16.31
C ASN A 188 -8.56 6.02 -16.18
N GLY A 189 -7.43 5.71 -15.54
CA GLY A 189 -6.99 4.33 -15.35
C GLY A 189 -6.40 3.66 -16.59
N GLU A 190 -6.09 4.40 -17.63
CA GLU A 190 -5.48 3.88 -18.84
C GLU A 190 -4.06 3.39 -18.57
N THR A 191 -3.72 2.18 -19.03
CA THR A 191 -2.34 1.69 -19.00
C THR A 191 -1.52 2.42 -20.06
N LEU A 192 -0.53 3.19 -19.61
CA LEU A 192 0.35 3.96 -20.48
C LEU A 192 1.48 3.11 -21.03
N TYR A 193 2.06 2.25 -20.20
CA TYR A 193 3.00 1.22 -20.61
C TYR A 193 3.04 0.06 -19.60
N ASP A 194 3.52 -1.08 -20.09
CA ASP A 194 3.80 -2.31 -19.35
C ASP A 194 5.14 -2.87 -19.84
N TYR A 195 6.20 -2.68 -19.04
CA TYR A 195 7.58 -2.90 -19.45
C TYR A 195 8.27 -4.00 -18.67
N ALA A 196 8.74 -5.03 -19.37
CA ALA A 196 9.52 -6.13 -18.83
C ALA A 196 10.98 -5.72 -18.64
N TRP A 197 11.35 -5.31 -17.42
CA TRP A 197 12.72 -4.97 -17.05
C TRP A 197 13.43 -6.14 -16.37
N THR A 198 14.77 -6.26 -16.59
CA THR A 198 15.59 -7.33 -15.97
C THR A 198 15.04 -8.75 -16.11
N GLY A 199 14.40 -9.04 -17.27
CA GLY A 199 13.80 -10.35 -17.52
C GLY A 199 12.55 -10.63 -16.70
N LYS A 200 11.65 -9.63 -16.60
CA LYS A 200 10.39 -9.63 -15.83
C LYS A 200 10.57 -9.56 -14.31
N GLY A 201 11.58 -8.81 -13.84
CA GLY A 201 11.73 -8.48 -12.42
C GLY A 201 10.73 -7.43 -11.99
N LYS A 202 9.97 -7.72 -10.94
CA LYS A 202 9.11 -6.78 -10.21
C LYS A 202 9.80 -6.38 -8.90
N GLY A 203 9.23 -5.42 -8.17
CA GLY A 203 9.82 -5.03 -6.90
C GLY A 203 9.26 -3.74 -6.34
N SER A 204 9.97 -3.15 -5.40
CA SER A 204 9.53 -1.95 -4.71
C SER A 204 9.91 -0.67 -5.47
N ILE A 205 9.09 0.36 -5.27
CA ILE A 205 9.25 1.67 -5.88
C ILE A 205 9.08 2.78 -4.83
N ILE A 206 9.93 3.80 -4.92
CA ILE A 206 9.75 5.07 -4.22
C ILE A 206 10.01 6.23 -5.18
N SER A 207 9.58 7.42 -4.82
CA SER A 207 9.84 8.65 -5.58
C SER A 207 10.52 9.70 -4.71
N ALA A 208 11.52 10.38 -5.27
CA ALA A 208 12.18 11.53 -4.68
C ALA A 208 12.73 12.44 -5.79
N ASP A 209 12.68 13.75 -5.58
CA ASP A 209 13.21 14.77 -6.52
C ASP A 209 12.70 14.60 -7.96
N ASN A 210 11.41 14.31 -8.12
CA ASN A 210 10.77 14.01 -9.41
C ASN A 210 11.40 12.84 -10.18
N MET A 211 12.04 11.91 -9.49
CA MET A 211 12.57 10.67 -10.05
C MET A 211 11.94 9.47 -9.36
N LEU A 212 11.96 8.32 -10.03
CA LEU A 212 11.55 7.04 -9.50
C LEU A 212 12.79 6.21 -9.18
N TYR A 213 12.77 5.52 -8.05
CA TYR A 213 13.79 4.56 -7.65
C TYR A 213 13.11 3.19 -7.60
N CYS A 214 13.45 2.33 -8.55
CA CYS A 214 12.87 1.00 -8.71
C CYS A 214 13.85 -0.05 -8.24
N TYR A 215 13.43 -0.93 -7.32
CA TYR A 215 14.29 -1.96 -6.76
C TYR A 215 13.72 -3.35 -7.07
N ASP A 216 14.43 -4.09 -7.95
CA ASP A 216 14.05 -5.44 -8.38
C ASP A 216 14.21 -6.45 -7.22
N GLU A 217 13.11 -7.11 -6.86
CA GLU A 217 13.07 -8.05 -5.72
C GLU A 217 13.86 -9.35 -5.95
N ARG A 218 14.16 -9.70 -7.19
CA ARG A 218 14.78 -10.97 -7.55
C ARG A 218 16.30 -10.86 -7.72
N ARG A 219 16.77 -9.78 -8.37
CA ARG A 219 18.17 -9.61 -8.72
C ARG A 219 18.87 -8.52 -7.94
N GLY A 220 18.11 -7.75 -7.18
CA GLY A 220 18.65 -6.64 -6.41
C GLY A 220 19.15 -5.48 -7.26
N THR A 221 18.65 -5.35 -8.49
CA THR A 221 18.98 -4.20 -9.34
C THR A 221 18.18 -2.99 -8.88
N VAL A 222 18.87 -1.87 -8.65
CA VAL A 222 18.23 -0.57 -8.37
C VAL A 222 18.36 0.28 -9.62
N ALA A 223 17.25 0.83 -10.10
CA ALA A 223 17.25 1.77 -11.21
C ALA A 223 16.76 3.15 -10.77
N LEU A 224 17.43 4.18 -11.28
CA LEU A 224 16.93 5.54 -11.35
C LEU A 224 16.17 5.70 -12.66
N VAL A 225 14.87 6.01 -12.57
CA VAL A 225 13.97 6.09 -13.72
C VAL A 225 13.35 7.47 -13.77
N ARG A 226 13.35 8.09 -14.95
CA ARG A 226 12.65 9.36 -15.17
C ARG A 226 11.16 9.07 -15.35
N PRO A 227 10.27 9.72 -14.58
CA PRO A 227 8.83 9.62 -14.81
C PRO A 227 8.48 9.99 -16.26
N SER A 228 7.73 9.15 -16.94
CA SER A 228 7.32 9.33 -18.33
C SER A 228 5.97 8.67 -18.56
N ARG A 229 5.17 9.26 -19.43
CA ARG A 229 3.90 8.67 -19.90
C ARG A 229 4.10 7.67 -21.06
N GLU A 230 5.29 7.64 -21.67
CA GLU A 230 5.53 6.91 -22.91
C GLU A 230 6.33 5.62 -22.70
N LYS A 231 7.25 5.62 -21.73
CA LYS A 231 8.19 4.50 -21.56
C LYS A 231 8.78 4.44 -20.13
N PHE A 232 9.30 3.28 -19.78
CA PHE A 232 10.15 3.09 -18.60
C PHE A 232 11.55 3.62 -18.89
N ASP A 233 11.80 4.91 -18.61
CA ASP A 233 12.99 5.67 -19.01
C ASP A 233 14.12 5.56 -17.97
N ILE A 234 14.92 4.50 -18.09
CA ILE A 234 16.05 4.23 -17.17
C ILE A 234 17.17 5.23 -17.43
N VAL A 235 17.53 6.00 -16.40
CA VAL A 235 18.67 6.94 -16.41
C VAL A 235 19.96 6.25 -16.02
N SER A 236 19.91 5.45 -14.96
CA SER A 236 21.06 4.66 -14.48
C SER A 236 20.59 3.48 -13.64
N SER A 237 21.48 2.51 -13.42
CA SER A 237 21.19 1.38 -12.55
C SER A 237 22.45 0.80 -11.94
N PHE A 238 22.31 0.11 -10.80
CA PHE A 238 23.36 -0.65 -10.15
C PHE A 238 22.77 -1.87 -9.42
N ASN A 239 23.62 -2.82 -9.06
CA ASN A 239 23.19 -4.02 -8.34
C ASN A 239 23.61 -3.94 -6.87
N ILE A 240 22.73 -4.41 -5.99
CA ILE A 240 23.04 -4.67 -4.59
C ILE A 240 23.87 -5.94 -4.50
N THR A 241 25.05 -5.83 -3.86
CA THR A 241 26.04 -6.91 -3.79
C THR A 241 26.24 -7.47 -2.38
N LYS A 242 25.62 -6.86 -1.36
CA LYS A 242 25.71 -7.29 0.04
C LYS A 242 24.39 -7.76 0.57
N GLY A 243 24.42 -8.64 1.56
CA GLY A 243 23.25 -9.23 2.17
C GLY A 243 22.86 -10.55 1.51
N GLU A 244 21.76 -11.15 1.97
CA GLU A 244 21.26 -12.43 1.53
C GLU A 244 19.72 -12.47 1.60
N GLY A 245 19.12 -13.43 0.89
CA GLY A 245 17.66 -13.58 0.82
C GLY A 245 17.03 -12.73 -0.27
N PRO A 246 15.70 -12.54 -0.23
CA PRO A 246 14.98 -11.75 -1.22
C PRO A 246 15.16 -10.24 -0.99
N HIS A 247 15.07 -9.46 -2.06
CA HIS A 247 15.19 -8.01 -2.06
C HIS A 247 13.81 -7.34 -1.88
N TRP A 248 13.15 -7.57 -0.75
CA TRP A 248 11.76 -7.11 -0.50
C TRP A 248 11.64 -5.80 0.26
N ALA A 249 12.72 -5.36 0.94
CA ALA A 249 12.65 -4.12 1.69
C ALA A 249 12.51 -2.91 0.76
N HIS A 250 11.56 -2.01 1.07
CA HIS A 250 11.43 -0.75 0.34
C HIS A 250 12.65 0.15 0.64
N PRO A 251 13.28 0.75 -0.38
CA PRO A 251 14.29 1.78 -0.17
C PRO A 251 13.71 2.98 0.58
N VAL A 252 14.56 3.68 1.33
CA VAL A 252 14.18 4.93 1.99
C VAL A 252 15.20 6.00 1.62
N ILE A 253 14.74 7.19 1.22
CA ILE A 253 15.61 8.34 0.94
C ILE A 253 15.32 9.43 1.97
N VAL A 254 16.39 9.86 2.66
CA VAL A 254 16.33 10.98 3.61
C VAL A 254 17.64 11.77 3.57
N ASN A 255 17.55 13.09 3.52
CA ASN A 255 18.70 14.00 3.52
C ASN A 255 19.77 13.65 2.47
N GLY A 256 19.34 13.29 1.25
CA GLY A 256 20.26 12.94 0.15
C GLY A 256 20.98 11.59 0.29
N VAL A 257 20.49 10.72 1.18
CA VAL A 257 21.00 9.35 1.36
C VAL A 257 19.88 8.35 1.16
N MET A 258 20.10 7.38 0.28
CA MET A 258 19.23 6.24 0.08
C MET A 258 19.71 5.05 0.93
N TYR A 259 18.82 4.53 1.74
CA TYR A 259 19.05 3.35 2.57
C TYR A 259 18.34 2.15 1.96
N ILE A 260 19.08 1.05 1.80
CA ILE A 260 18.55 -0.22 1.30
C ILE A 260 18.95 -1.32 2.28
N ARG A 261 17.97 -2.07 2.74
CA ARG A 261 18.20 -3.28 3.53
C ARG A 261 18.08 -4.51 2.64
N HIS A 262 19.04 -5.43 2.75
CA HIS A 262 18.98 -6.76 2.14
C HIS A 262 19.45 -7.79 3.16
N GLY A 263 18.50 -8.59 3.67
CA GLY A 263 18.77 -9.52 4.78
C GLY A 263 19.33 -8.82 6.01
N SER A 264 20.53 -9.21 6.44
CA SER A 264 21.24 -8.64 7.59
C SER A 264 22.02 -7.37 7.24
N ALA A 265 22.20 -7.03 5.96
CA ALA A 265 22.96 -5.86 5.51
C ALA A 265 22.05 -4.62 5.37
N LEU A 266 22.46 -3.50 5.96
CA LEU A 266 21.93 -2.16 5.71
C LEU A 266 22.99 -1.34 4.98
N MET A 267 22.64 -0.83 3.81
CA MET A 267 23.53 -0.06 2.95
C MET A 267 23.02 1.37 2.81
N ALA A 268 23.95 2.33 2.73
CA ALA A 268 23.64 3.74 2.53
C ALA A 268 24.37 4.24 1.27
N TYR A 269 23.62 4.85 0.38
CA TYR A 269 24.10 5.40 -0.89
C TYR A 269 23.81 6.89 -0.94
N LYS A 270 24.82 7.71 -1.21
CA LYS A 270 24.63 9.12 -1.47
C LYS A 270 23.88 9.29 -2.81
N VAL A 271 22.77 10.00 -2.77
CA VAL A 271 22.00 10.40 -3.97
C VAL A 271 22.06 11.91 -4.09
N LYS A 272 22.16 12.38 -5.31
CA LYS A 272 22.25 13.83 -5.60
C LYS A 272 20.93 14.32 -6.14
#